data_75b6564dd5875c3c7eadf273b266dbf5
#
_entry.id   75b6564dd5875c3c7eadf273b266dbf5
#
_cell.length_a   1.000
_cell.length_b   1.000
_cell.length_c   1.000
_cell.angle_alpha   90.00
_cell.angle_beta   90.00
_cell.angle_gamma   90.00
#
_symmetry.space_group_name_H-M   'P 1'
#
loop_
_entity.id
_entity.type
_entity.pdbx_description
1 polymer ?
#
loop_
_entity_poly.entity_id
_entity_poly.type
_entity_poly.pdbx_seq_one_letter_code
_entity_poly.pdbx_strand_id
1 'polypeptide(L)'
;MNNIIRFAPATLTLAILSTLYQSAHAAEDPLADGETMVVQATAEEALKQQPGVSIITAKDIEKDPPVNDLSEIIRKMPGVNLTGNSATGSRGNNRQIDIRGMGPENTLILIDGVPVTSRNSVRYSWRGERDTRGDTNWVPPEMVERIEVLRGPAAARYGSGAAGGVVNIITKRPSNDWHGSLSLYTNQPENDKEGATKRANFDLSGPLAGDALTMRLYGNINKTDADAQDINTAQNGSYAAGREGVRNKDINALLSWKLTPQQIIDFDYSYSRQGNIYAGDTQYSNSNVSPDGLVSSLYGHETNRMYRQSYGITHNGIWDWGQSKFGVYYEKTNNTRLEEGSTGKVEGMINSDKYDTSRLESYRSTGELNIPFFWLVEQTLTVGAEWNRDELNDPASMQSTNVSGEVINGVPGTASERNSKNSADLTGIYLEDNIEARQGTNLIPGLRFDYHNQFGSNWS
;
A
#
# COMPACT_ATOMS: atom_id res chain seq x y z
N MET A 1 -5.96 2.13 38.62
CA MET A 1 -6.21 3.56 38.37
C MET A 1 -5.11 4.04 37.47
N ASN A 2 -5.31 3.94 36.17
CA ASN A 2 -4.35 4.39 35.16
C ASN A 2 -5.02 5.53 34.38
N ASN A 3 -4.63 6.76 34.69
CA ASN A 3 -5.00 7.94 33.93
C ASN A 3 -4.23 7.94 32.59
N ILE A 4 -4.90 7.57 31.52
CA ILE A 4 -4.40 7.78 30.17
C ILE A 4 -4.72 9.24 29.81
N ILE A 5 -3.69 10.07 29.76
CA ILE A 5 -3.76 11.42 29.24
C ILE A 5 -4.01 11.33 27.73
N ARG A 6 -5.25 11.60 27.34
CA ARG A 6 -5.61 11.78 25.92
C ARG A 6 -5.22 13.21 25.51
N PHE A 7 -4.08 13.37 24.87
CA PHE A 7 -3.77 14.62 24.17
C PHE A 7 -4.62 14.70 22.91
N ALA A 8 -5.42 15.75 22.79
CA ALA A 8 -6.16 16.02 21.57
C ALA A 8 -5.18 16.48 20.48
N PRO A 9 -5.24 15.93 19.26
CA PRO A 9 -4.29 16.23 18.17
C PRO A 9 -4.29 17.72 17.77
N ALA A 10 -5.37 18.43 17.99
CA ALA A 10 -5.49 19.85 17.65
C ALA A 10 -4.54 20.79 18.44
N THR A 11 -4.19 20.43 19.68
CA THR A 11 -3.27 21.26 20.50
C THR A 11 -1.81 21.13 20.08
N LEU A 12 -1.43 19.96 19.57
CA LEU A 12 -0.06 19.75 19.10
C LEU A 12 0.20 20.48 17.77
N THR A 13 -0.80 20.50 16.89
CA THR A 13 -0.72 21.18 15.60
C THR A 13 -0.57 22.71 15.76
N LEU A 14 -1.26 23.29 16.73
CA LEU A 14 -1.19 24.74 16.99
C LEU A 14 0.15 25.15 17.63
N ALA A 15 0.72 24.30 18.49
CA ALA A 15 2.02 24.55 19.11
C ALA A 15 3.18 24.48 18.10
N ILE A 16 3.12 23.56 17.13
CA ILE A 16 4.12 23.45 16.06
C ILE A 16 4.01 24.66 15.11
N LEU A 17 2.83 25.10 14.75
CA LEU A 17 2.64 26.27 13.91
C LEU A 17 3.12 27.57 14.57
N SER A 18 2.96 27.73 15.89
CA SER A 18 3.41 28.93 16.60
C SER A 18 4.92 29.03 16.74
N THR A 19 5.62 27.91 16.86
CA THR A 19 7.10 27.89 16.90
C THR A 19 7.75 28.07 15.52
N LEU A 20 7.05 27.68 14.45
CA LEU A 20 7.53 27.83 13.08
C LEU A 20 7.43 29.26 12.56
N TYR A 21 6.45 30.04 13.06
CA TYR A 21 6.27 31.43 12.63
C TYR A 21 7.40 32.37 13.03
N GLN A 22 8.17 32.06 14.07
CA GLN A 22 9.30 32.87 14.52
C GLN A 22 10.63 32.60 13.77
N SER A 23 10.72 31.50 13.03
CA SER A 23 11.96 31.11 12.34
C SER A 23 11.96 31.44 10.85
N ALA A 24 10.85 31.94 10.30
CA ALA A 24 10.68 32.17 8.86
C ALA A 24 11.16 33.56 8.38
N HIS A 25 11.97 34.29 9.13
CA HIS A 25 12.53 35.55 8.67
C HIS A 25 13.91 35.32 8.02
N ALA A 26 13.88 35.48 6.72
CA ALA A 26 14.96 35.90 5.84
C ALA A 26 16.19 34.99 5.72
N ALA A 27 16.26 34.26 4.64
CA ALA A 27 17.52 34.11 3.93
C ALA A 27 17.35 34.72 2.53
N GLU A 28 18.06 35.79 2.28
CA GLU A 28 18.20 36.40 0.95
C GLU A 28 18.84 35.39 -0.02
N ASP A 29 18.39 35.44 -1.25
CA ASP A 29 18.75 34.57 -2.36
C ASP A 29 20.20 34.81 -2.80
N PRO A 30 21.11 33.81 -2.73
CA PRO A 30 22.42 33.89 -3.34
C PRO A 30 22.55 33.00 -4.57
N LEU A 31 21.67 33.14 -5.55
CA LEU A 31 21.84 32.51 -6.85
C LEU A 31 22.18 33.54 -7.91
N ALA A 32 23.37 34.13 -7.82
CA ALA A 32 24.08 34.75 -8.93
C ALA A 32 25.49 34.17 -8.92
N ASP A 33 25.68 33.07 -9.59
CA ASP A 33 26.80 32.69 -10.48
C ASP A 33 26.79 31.17 -10.64
N GLY A 34 26.48 30.77 -11.88
CA GLY A 34 26.23 29.39 -12.18
C GLY A 34 27.49 28.55 -12.31
N GLU A 35 27.63 27.59 -11.48
CA GLU A 35 28.07 26.27 -11.90
C GLU A 35 26.87 25.36 -11.85
N THR A 36 26.30 25.06 -13.00
CA THR A 36 25.33 23.98 -13.15
C THR A 36 26.06 22.69 -12.82
N MET A 37 25.95 22.25 -11.58
CA MET A 37 26.34 20.89 -11.23
C MET A 37 25.45 19.96 -12.07
N VAL A 38 26.03 19.33 -13.07
CA VAL A 38 25.36 18.26 -13.82
C VAL A 38 25.26 17.09 -12.84
N VAL A 39 24.14 17.02 -12.14
CA VAL A 39 23.86 15.88 -11.25
C VAL A 39 23.59 14.70 -12.16
N GLN A 40 24.53 13.77 -12.21
CA GLN A 40 24.31 12.50 -12.89
C GLN A 40 23.16 11.77 -12.22
N ALA A 41 22.32 11.12 -13.05
CA ALA A 41 21.19 10.34 -12.56
C ALA A 41 21.61 9.28 -11.55
N THR A 42 20.86 9.15 -10.48
CA THR A 42 21.05 8.05 -9.52
C THR A 42 20.77 6.70 -10.19
N ALA A 43 21.20 5.60 -9.58
CA ALA A 43 20.89 4.26 -10.08
C ALA A 43 19.38 4.04 -10.22
N GLU A 44 18.59 4.60 -9.30
CA GLU A 44 17.13 4.54 -9.37
C GLU A 44 16.56 5.29 -10.58
N GLU A 45 17.03 6.49 -10.84
CA GLU A 45 16.59 7.28 -11.98
C GLU A 45 16.97 6.61 -13.30
N ALA A 46 18.17 6.03 -13.38
CA ALA A 46 18.61 5.27 -14.56
C ALA A 46 17.77 4.00 -14.76
N LEU A 47 17.41 3.29 -13.69
CA LEU A 47 16.50 2.13 -13.75
C LEU A 47 15.12 2.51 -14.27
N LYS A 48 14.60 3.66 -13.90
CA LYS A 48 13.28 4.16 -14.35
C LYS A 48 13.25 4.52 -15.84
N GLN A 49 14.40 4.79 -16.45
CA GLN A 49 14.52 5.09 -17.89
C GLN A 49 14.66 3.85 -18.77
N GLN A 50 14.74 2.66 -18.19
CA GLN A 50 14.90 1.42 -18.95
C GLN A 50 13.63 1.04 -19.74
N PRO A 51 13.76 0.33 -20.87
CA PRO A 51 12.62 -0.14 -21.67
C PRO A 51 11.66 -1.07 -20.90
N GLY A 52 12.11 -1.67 -19.80
CA GLY A 52 11.32 -2.50 -18.92
C GLY A 52 10.35 -1.74 -17.99
N VAL A 53 10.38 -0.41 -18.00
CA VAL A 53 9.54 0.43 -17.14
C VAL A 53 8.36 0.98 -17.94
N SER A 54 7.17 0.90 -17.38
CA SER A 54 5.98 1.59 -17.88
C SER A 54 5.57 2.67 -16.91
N ILE A 55 5.16 3.81 -17.44
CA ILE A 55 4.63 4.92 -16.66
C ILE A 55 3.17 5.14 -17.06
N ILE A 56 2.28 5.14 -16.08
CA ILE A 56 0.88 5.52 -16.23
C ILE A 56 0.75 6.93 -15.65
N THR A 57 0.42 7.89 -16.46
CA THR A 57 0.30 9.29 -16.06
C THR A 57 -1.09 9.61 -15.49
N ALA A 58 -1.22 10.73 -14.79
CA ALA A 58 -2.53 11.24 -14.36
C ALA A 58 -3.50 11.40 -15.56
N LYS A 59 -3.00 11.82 -16.72
CA LYS A 59 -3.82 11.94 -17.95
C LYS A 59 -4.32 10.59 -18.48
N ASP A 60 -3.54 9.53 -18.31
CA ASP A 60 -3.97 8.17 -18.68
C ASP A 60 -5.07 7.69 -17.75
N ILE A 61 -4.95 8.00 -16.45
CA ILE A 61 -5.97 7.70 -15.44
C ILE A 61 -7.26 8.50 -15.70
N GLU A 62 -7.16 9.76 -16.11
CA GLU A 62 -8.33 10.58 -16.46
C GLU A 62 -9.08 10.06 -17.69
N LYS A 63 -8.37 9.52 -18.67
CA LYS A 63 -8.97 8.93 -19.89
C LYS A 63 -9.68 7.60 -19.62
N ASP A 64 -9.18 6.83 -18.67
CA ASP A 64 -9.66 5.50 -18.34
C ASP A 64 -9.67 5.31 -16.83
N PRO A 65 -10.56 6.03 -16.12
CA PRO A 65 -10.55 6.06 -14.66
C PRO A 65 -10.95 4.70 -14.08
N PRO A 66 -10.12 4.14 -13.20
CA PRO A 66 -10.48 2.92 -12.49
C PRO A 66 -11.70 3.16 -11.60
N VAL A 67 -12.56 2.16 -11.51
CA VAL A 67 -13.80 2.26 -10.74
C VAL A 67 -13.50 2.25 -9.24
N ASN A 68 -12.69 1.29 -8.78
CA ASN A 68 -12.45 1.09 -7.36
C ASN A 68 -10.97 0.89 -6.99
N ASP A 69 -10.14 0.40 -7.91
CA ASP A 69 -8.82 -0.09 -7.61
C ASP A 69 -7.85 0.23 -8.76
N LEU A 70 -6.69 0.79 -8.45
CA LEU A 70 -5.66 1.11 -9.46
C LEU A 70 -5.15 -0.14 -10.20
N SER A 71 -5.33 -1.34 -9.65
CA SER A 71 -5.03 -2.59 -10.35
C SER A 71 -5.78 -2.71 -11.68
N GLU A 72 -6.94 -2.06 -11.81
CA GLU A 72 -7.74 -2.07 -13.03
C GLU A 72 -7.01 -1.45 -14.23
N ILE A 73 -6.21 -0.42 -13.99
CA ILE A 73 -5.40 0.23 -15.02
C ILE A 73 -4.00 -0.39 -15.11
N ILE A 74 -3.39 -0.74 -13.97
CA ILE A 74 -2.04 -1.32 -13.90
C ILE A 74 -1.97 -2.65 -14.68
N ARG A 75 -3.01 -3.48 -14.59
CA ARG A 75 -3.09 -4.77 -15.31
C ARG A 75 -3.02 -4.65 -16.84
N LYS A 76 -3.27 -3.47 -17.38
CA LYS A 76 -3.19 -3.22 -18.83
C LYS A 76 -1.76 -3.06 -19.33
N MET A 77 -0.79 -2.94 -18.42
CA MET A 77 0.61 -2.84 -18.78
C MET A 77 1.17 -4.20 -19.23
N PRO A 78 2.06 -4.22 -20.23
CA PRO A 78 2.66 -5.46 -20.70
C PRO A 78 3.33 -6.26 -19.58
N GLY A 79 3.08 -7.59 -19.54
CA GLY A 79 3.68 -8.49 -18.56
C GLY A 79 3.13 -8.33 -17.13
N VAL A 80 2.01 -7.64 -16.97
CA VAL A 80 1.29 -7.51 -15.70
C VAL A 80 0.03 -8.33 -15.76
N ASN A 81 -0.14 -9.21 -14.78
CA ASN A 81 -1.33 -10.01 -14.58
C ASN A 81 -2.04 -9.55 -13.30
N LEU A 82 -3.34 -9.79 -13.26
CA LEU A 82 -4.13 -9.65 -12.05
C LEU A 82 -4.49 -11.05 -11.57
N THR A 83 -3.96 -11.43 -10.43
CA THR A 83 -4.28 -12.69 -9.77
C THR A 83 -5.30 -12.47 -8.64
N GLY A 84 -5.86 -13.57 -8.15
CA GLY A 84 -6.89 -13.49 -7.15
C GLY A 84 -8.27 -13.34 -7.78
N ASN A 85 -9.22 -12.95 -6.98
CA ASN A 85 -10.60 -12.92 -7.41
C ASN A 85 -10.86 -11.84 -8.43
N SER A 86 -11.14 -12.30 -9.61
CA SER A 86 -11.60 -11.45 -10.70
C SER A 86 -12.90 -10.72 -10.33
N ALA A 87 -13.37 -9.90 -11.24
CA ALA A 87 -14.66 -9.21 -11.16
C ALA A 87 -15.88 -10.11 -10.87
N THR A 88 -15.73 -11.40 -10.85
CA THR A 88 -16.80 -12.40 -10.60
C THR A 88 -16.90 -12.85 -9.15
N GLY A 89 -16.27 -12.12 -8.25
CA GLY A 89 -16.62 -12.16 -6.85
C GLY A 89 -16.32 -13.45 -6.11
N SER A 90 -15.14 -13.56 -5.54
CA SER A 90 -15.09 -14.20 -4.25
C SER A 90 -14.96 -13.14 -3.17
N ARG A 91 -15.31 -13.54 -2.00
CA ARG A 91 -15.34 -12.73 -0.80
C ARG A 91 -13.98 -12.11 -0.53
N GLY A 92 -13.95 -10.82 -0.25
CA GLY A 92 -12.75 -10.12 0.13
C GLY A 92 -12.03 -9.36 -0.99
N ASN A 93 -12.50 -9.43 -2.25
CA ASN A 93 -11.95 -8.69 -3.38
C ASN A 93 -10.42 -8.78 -3.50
N ASN A 94 -9.90 -9.99 -3.54
CA ASN A 94 -8.51 -10.37 -3.49
C ASN A 94 -7.76 -10.10 -4.82
N ARG A 95 -7.74 -8.87 -5.28
CA ARG A 95 -7.01 -8.50 -6.50
C ARG A 95 -5.57 -8.20 -6.17
N GLN A 96 -4.65 -8.95 -6.74
CA GLN A 96 -3.23 -8.75 -6.54
C GLN A 96 -2.49 -8.66 -7.88
N ILE A 97 -1.56 -7.73 -7.96
CA ILE A 97 -0.69 -7.57 -9.13
C ILE A 97 0.38 -8.64 -9.11
N ASP A 98 0.53 -9.32 -10.24
CA ASP A 98 1.59 -10.27 -10.50
C ASP A 98 2.36 -9.81 -11.74
N ILE A 99 3.65 -9.58 -11.60
CA ILE A 99 4.52 -9.17 -12.69
C ILE A 99 5.27 -10.40 -13.23
N ARG A 100 5.12 -10.66 -14.53
CA ARG A 100 5.78 -11.75 -15.26
C ARG A 100 5.48 -13.16 -14.74
N GLY A 101 4.37 -13.38 -14.04
CA GLY A 101 4.02 -14.70 -13.50
C GLY A 101 4.89 -15.14 -12.33
N MET A 102 5.63 -14.22 -11.70
CA MET A 102 6.48 -14.55 -10.55
C MET A 102 5.70 -14.72 -9.24
N GLY A 103 4.41 -14.44 -9.26
CA GLY A 103 3.54 -14.44 -8.10
C GLY A 103 3.42 -13.06 -7.44
N PRO A 104 2.26 -12.74 -6.86
CA PRO A 104 2.02 -11.44 -6.24
C PRO A 104 2.92 -11.20 -5.02
N GLU A 105 3.42 -12.23 -4.36
CA GLU A 105 4.37 -12.12 -3.25
C GLU A 105 5.70 -11.50 -3.68
N ASN A 106 6.05 -11.67 -4.95
CA ASN A 106 7.28 -11.16 -5.56
C ASN A 106 7.09 -9.82 -6.28
N THR A 107 5.90 -9.21 -6.15
CA THR A 107 5.60 -7.87 -6.65
C THR A 107 5.50 -6.91 -5.47
N LEU A 108 6.40 -5.95 -5.40
CA LEU A 108 6.42 -4.94 -4.35
C LEU A 108 5.54 -3.75 -4.74
N ILE A 109 4.63 -3.35 -3.86
CA ILE A 109 3.81 -2.16 -4.04
C ILE A 109 4.34 -1.06 -3.13
N LEU A 110 4.62 0.10 -3.71
CA LEU A 110 5.08 1.29 -2.99
C LEU A 110 4.05 2.43 -3.14
N ILE A 111 3.96 3.27 -2.13
CA ILE A 111 3.34 4.59 -2.20
C ILE A 111 4.42 5.62 -1.87
N ASP A 112 4.71 6.52 -2.80
CA ASP A 112 5.78 7.53 -2.68
C ASP A 112 7.15 6.93 -2.29
N GLY A 113 7.44 5.74 -2.82
CA GLY A 113 8.68 5.00 -2.56
C GLY A 113 8.70 4.20 -1.25
N VAL A 114 7.63 4.23 -0.45
CA VAL A 114 7.51 3.49 0.81
C VAL A 114 6.71 2.21 0.60
N PRO A 115 7.26 1.03 0.92
CA PRO A 115 6.54 -0.23 0.82
C PRO A 115 5.25 -0.25 1.65
N VAL A 116 4.18 -0.72 1.03
CA VAL A 116 2.90 -0.97 1.69
C VAL A 116 2.90 -2.40 2.21
N THR A 117 2.57 -2.57 3.49
CA THR A 117 2.61 -3.88 4.16
C THR A 117 1.23 -4.44 4.49
N SER A 118 0.17 -3.68 4.21
CA SER A 118 -1.21 -4.01 4.61
C SER A 118 -1.67 -5.40 4.14
N ARG A 119 -1.21 -5.87 2.98
CA ARG A 119 -1.51 -7.22 2.48
C ARG A 119 -0.95 -8.34 3.37
N ASN A 120 0.00 -8.03 4.25
CA ASN A 120 0.56 -8.98 5.21
C ASN A 120 -0.28 -9.10 6.48
N SER A 121 -1.29 -8.23 6.68
CA SER A 121 -2.33 -8.40 7.70
C SER A 121 -3.34 -9.45 7.27
N VAL A 122 -2.85 -10.66 7.02
CA VAL A 122 -3.61 -11.73 6.39
C VAL A 122 -3.76 -12.94 7.26
N ARG A 123 -4.83 -13.63 6.97
CA ARG A 123 -5.04 -15.01 7.32
C ARG A 123 -4.77 -15.88 6.08
N TYR A 124 -3.97 -16.93 6.24
CA TYR A 124 -3.82 -17.94 5.21
C TYR A 124 -5.03 -18.88 5.26
N SER A 125 -5.64 -19.17 4.11
CA SER A 125 -6.62 -20.23 4.00
C SER A 125 -5.97 -21.60 4.22
N TRP A 126 -6.79 -22.61 4.47
CA TRP A 126 -6.31 -23.97 4.62
C TRP A 126 -5.57 -24.53 3.38
N ARG A 127 -5.74 -23.90 2.22
CA ARG A 127 -5.01 -24.20 0.98
C ARG A 127 -3.76 -23.35 0.81
N GLY A 128 -3.42 -22.51 1.77
CA GLY A 128 -2.28 -21.61 1.69
C GLY A 128 -2.52 -20.33 0.89
N GLU A 129 -3.73 -20.11 0.40
CA GLU A 129 -4.10 -18.88 -0.28
C GLU A 129 -4.15 -17.71 0.69
N ARG A 130 -3.69 -16.56 0.28
CA ARG A 130 -3.79 -15.34 1.09
C ARG A 130 -5.18 -14.76 0.97
N ASP A 131 -5.80 -14.58 2.12
CA ASP A 131 -7.08 -13.93 2.23
C ASP A 131 -6.91 -12.44 2.56
N THR A 132 -6.42 -11.70 1.57
CA THR A 132 -6.19 -10.27 1.69
C THR A 132 -6.47 -9.55 0.39
N ARG A 133 -6.76 -8.26 0.50
CA ARG A 133 -6.78 -7.36 -0.65
C ARG A 133 -5.36 -7.06 -1.14
N GLY A 134 -5.25 -6.75 -2.42
CA GLY A 134 -4.05 -6.11 -2.95
C GLY A 134 -3.86 -4.71 -2.36
N ASP A 135 -2.64 -4.21 -2.43
CA ASP A 135 -2.25 -2.92 -1.87
C ASP A 135 -2.40 -1.74 -2.86
N THR A 136 -3.15 -1.92 -3.96
CA THR A 136 -3.31 -0.94 -5.04
C THR A 136 -4.55 -0.05 -4.91
N ASN A 137 -5.27 -0.15 -3.81
CA ASN A 137 -6.54 0.56 -3.58
C ASN A 137 -6.47 1.59 -2.43
N TRP A 138 -5.27 1.88 -1.90
CA TRP A 138 -5.07 2.82 -0.80
C TRP A 138 -4.97 4.28 -1.22
N VAL A 139 -4.78 4.54 -2.52
CA VAL A 139 -4.69 5.88 -3.09
C VAL A 139 -5.84 6.05 -4.10
N PRO A 140 -6.74 7.02 -3.90
CA PRO A 140 -7.75 7.34 -4.89
C PRO A 140 -7.13 7.76 -6.23
N PRO A 141 -7.73 7.38 -7.37
CA PRO A 141 -7.18 7.69 -8.69
C PRO A 141 -6.87 9.17 -8.92
N GLU A 142 -7.71 10.06 -8.38
CA GLU A 142 -7.61 11.50 -8.53
C GLU A 142 -6.38 12.10 -7.83
N MET A 143 -5.79 11.36 -6.88
CA MET A 143 -4.59 11.79 -6.14
C MET A 143 -3.29 11.29 -6.73
N VAL A 144 -3.37 10.42 -7.73
CA VAL A 144 -2.20 9.85 -8.38
C VAL A 144 -1.62 10.88 -9.36
N GLU A 145 -0.32 11.16 -9.23
CA GLU A 145 0.46 11.90 -10.22
C GLU A 145 0.88 10.97 -11.36
N ARG A 146 1.43 9.82 -11.01
CA ARG A 146 1.82 8.76 -11.94
C ARG A 146 1.99 7.42 -11.21
N ILE A 147 1.97 6.34 -11.96
CA ILE A 147 2.32 5.00 -11.49
C ILE A 147 3.50 4.51 -12.31
N GLU A 148 4.55 4.08 -11.62
CA GLU A 148 5.76 3.52 -12.22
C GLU A 148 5.71 2.00 -12.05
N VAL A 149 5.77 1.24 -13.15
CA VAL A 149 5.78 -0.22 -13.16
C VAL A 149 7.12 -0.70 -13.64
N LEU A 150 7.98 -1.12 -12.74
CA LEU A 150 9.32 -1.63 -13.03
C LEU A 150 9.25 -3.16 -13.17
N ARG A 151 9.59 -3.64 -14.36
CA ARG A 151 9.63 -5.08 -14.69
C ARG A 151 11.07 -5.51 -14.85
N GLY A 152 11.62 -6.13 -13.87
CA GLY A 152 13.00 -6.58 -13.92
C GLY A 152 13.62 -6.75 -12.55
N PRO A 153 14.87 -7.15 -12.51
CA PRO A 153 15.58 -7.40 -11.26
C PRO A 153 15.79 -6.07 -10.51
N ALA A 154 14.90 -5.80 -9.56
CA ALA A 154 15.01 -4.68 -8.64
C ALA A 154 15.33 -5.16 -7.21
N ALA A 155 15.66 -6.45 -7.08
CA ALA A 155 15.87 -7.09 -5.78
C ALA A 155 17.09 -6.54 -5.03
N ALA A 156 18.13 -6.09 -5.73
CA ALA A 156 19.29 -5.47 -5.08
C ALA A 156 18.88 -4.22 -4.31
N ARG A 157 18.03 -3.38 -4.90
CA ARG A 157 17.56 -2.15 -4.26
C ARG A 157 16.40 -2.37 -3.29
N TYR A 158 15.41 -3.13 -3.69
CA TYR A 158 14.12 -3.25 -2.99
C TYR A 158 13.96 -4.54 -2.17
N GLY A 159 14.96 -5.43 -2.20
CA GLY A 159 14.93 -6.71 -1.50
C GLY A 159 14.17 -7.81 -2.22
N SER A 160 14.09 -8.98 -1.59
CA SER A 160 13.53 -10.20 -2.16
C SER A 160 12.06 -10.09 -2.60
N GLY A 161 11.27 -9.23 -1.96
CA GLY A 161 9.87 -8.98 -2.31
C GLY A 161 9.67 -8.32 -3.68
N ALA A 162 10.75 -7.88 -4.34
CA ALA A 162 10.73 -7.22 -5.65
C ALA A 162 11.29 -8.09 -6.79
N ALA A 163 11.38 -9.41 -6.62
CA ALA A 163 11.95 -10.31 -7.62
C ALA A 163 11.16 -10.29 -8.95
N GLY A 164 9.85 -10.14 -8.92
CA GLY A 164 9.00 -9.99 -10.10
C GLY A 164 8.99 -8.57 -10.66
N GLY A 165 9.09 -7.59 -9.78
CA GLY A 165 9.06 -6.17 -10.12
C GLY A 165 8.48 -5.30 -9.02
N VAL A 166 8.36 -4.01 -9.34
CA VAL A 166 7.89 -2.97 -8.41
C VAL A 166 6.78 -2.15 -9.06
N VAL A 167 5.73 -1.87 -8.33
CA VAL A 167 4.72 -0.87 -8.68
C VAL A 167 4.84 0.28 -7.67
N ASN A 168 5.23 1.45 -8.13
CA ASN A 168 5.36 2.63 -7.30
C ASN A 168 4.26 3.64 -7.65
N ILE A 169 3.34 3.89 -6.73
CA ILE A 169 2.24 4.84 -6.87
C ILE A 169 2.73 6.17 -6.31
N ILE A 170 2.95 7.14 -7.20
CA ILE A 170 3.40 8.48 -6.83
C ILE A 170 2.19 9.39 -6.68
N THR A 171 2.05 10.02 -5.54
CA THR A 171 0.97 10.96 -5.25
C THR A 171 1.36 12.39 -5.62
N LYS A 172 0.36 13.23 -5.91
CA LYS A 172 0.57 14.65 -6.22
C LYS A 172 1.26 15.35 -5.06
N ARG A 173 2.25 16.20 -5.35
CA ARG A 173 2.99 16.97 -4.35
C ARG A 173 2.22 18.23 -3.94
N PRO A 174 2.49 18.81 -2.74
CA PRO A 174 1.98 20.12 -2.37
C PRO A 174 2.41 21.20 -3.36
N SER A 175 1.54 22.18 -3.57
CA SER A 175 1.79 23.32 -4.46
C SER A 175 2.24 24.55 -3.69
N ASN A 176 2.98 25.44 -4.36
CA ASN A 176 3.35 26.76 -3.83
C ASN A 176 2.21 27.78 -3.98
N ASP A 177 1.19 27.48 -4.76
CA ASP A 177 -0.01 28.30 -4.91
C ASP A 177 -1.24 27.58 -4.35
N TRP A 178 -2.15 28.33 -3.72
CA TRP A 178 -3.39 27.76 -3.26
C TRP A 178 -4.27 27.28 -4.41
N HIS A 179 -4.60 26.02 -4.39
CA HIS A 179 -5.60 25.44 -5.27
C HIS A 179 -6.36 24.33 -4.54
N GLY A 180 -7.53 24.06 -5.04
CA GLY A 180 -8.37 22.98 -4.54
C GLY A 180 -9.28 22.47 -5.62
N SER A 181 -9.70 21.24 -5.48
CA SER A 181 -10.68 20.60 -6.36
C SER A 181 -11.71 19.81 -5.58
N LEU A 182 -12.90 19.74 -6.15
CA LEU A 182 -13.96 18.84 -5.73
C LEU A 182 -14.34 18.02 -6.95
N SER A 183 -14.20 16.71 -6.86
CA SER A 183 -14.55 15.81 -7.96
C SER A 183 -15.69 14.89 -7.56
N LEU A 184 -16.62 14.72 -8.48
CA LEU A 184 -17.71 13.77 -8.36
C LEU A 184 -17.62 12.78 -9.52
N TYR A 185 -17.65 11.50 -9.19
CA TYR A 185 -17.61 10.43 -10.16
C TYR A 185 -18.79 9.50 -9.96
N THR A 186 -19.39 9.06 -11.05
CA THR A 186 -20.40 8.03 -11.04
C THR A 186 -20.19 7.06 -12.20
N ASN A 187 -20.40 5.80 -11.92
CA ASN A 187 -20.51 4.75 -12.92
C ASN A 187 -21.88 4.10 -12.75
N GLN A 188 -22.69 4.20 -13.78
CA GLN A 188 -24.03 3.62 -13.83
C GLN A 188 -24.00 2.52 -14.92
N PRO A 189 -23.92 1.24 -14.54
CA PRO A 189 -23.95 0.15 -15.49
C PRO A 189 -25.26 0.14 -16.32
N GLU A 190 -25.18 -0.32 -17.56
CA GLU A 190 -26.37 -0.51 -18.40
C GLU A 190 -27.26 -1.65 -17.88
N ASN A 191 -26.65 -2.67 -17.29
CA ASN A 191 -27.36 -3.75 -16.63
C ASN A 191 -27.72 -3.31 -15.21
N ASP A 192 -28.99 -3.21 -14.91
CA ASP A 192 -29.54 -2.82 -13.60
C ASP A 192 -29.21 -3.79 -12.46
N LYS A 193 -28.76 -4.99 -12.80
CA LYS A 193 -28.25 -5.98 -11.85
C LYS A 193 -26.81 -5.75 -11.44
N GLU A 194 -26.06 -4.93 -12.16
CA GLU A 194 -24.68 -4.57 -11.78
C GLU A 194 -24.64 -3.41 -10.79
N GLY A 195 -23.74 -3.49 -9.83
CA GLY A 195 -23.59 -2.48 -8.79
C GLY A 195 -23.09 -1.13 -9.33
N ALA A 196 -23.84 -0.07 -9.08
CA ALA A 196 -23.47 1.29 -9.44
C ALA A 196 -22.41 1.86 -8.48
N THR A 197 -21.55 2.74 -8.99
CA THR A 197 -20.51 3.42 -8.20
C THR A 197 -20.79 4.91 -8.07
N LYS A 198 -20.57 5.44 -6.87
CA LYS A 198 -20.58 6.88 -6.57
C LYS A 198 -19.33 7.22 -5.75
N ARG A 199 -18.58 8.22 -6.19
CA ARG A 199 -17.38 8.68 -5.53
C ARG A 199 -17.37 10.21 -5.45
N ALA A 200 -16.97 10.72 -4.30
CA ALA A 200 -16.71 12.15 -4.09
C ALA A 200 -15.35 12.30 -3.45
N ASN A 201 -14.53 13.20 -3.96
CA ASN A 201 -13.25 13.52 -3.37
C ASN A 201 -13.00 15.03 -3.40
N PHE A 202 -12.19 15.48 -2.45
CA PHE A 202 -11.68 16.84 -2.41
C PHE A 202 -10.16 16.83 -2.29
N ASP A 203 -9.52 17.81 -2.85
CA ASP A 203 -8.12 18.13 -2.73
C ASP A 203 -7.94 19.60 -2.39
N LEU A 204 -7.04 19.90 -1.46
CA LEU A 204 -6.64 21.23 -1.09
C LEU A 204 -5.12 21.26 -0.92
N SER A 205 -4.46 22.16 -1.62
CA SER A 205 -3.01 22.29 -1.56
C SER A 205 -2.61 23.76 -1.62
N GLY A 206 -1.53 24.11 -0.93
CA GLY A 206 -1.01 25.48 -0.95
C GLY A 206 0.00 25.75 0.15
N PRO A 207 0.55 26.98 0.16
CA PRO A 207 1.53 27.41 1.14
C PRO A 207 0.88 27.78 2.48
N LEU A 208 1.44 27.27 3.59
CA LEU A 208 1.06 27.66 4.94
C LEU A 208 1.92 28.81 5.46
N ALA A 209 3.20 28.83 5.09
CA ALA A 209 4.15 29.88 5.47
C ALA A 209 5.07 30.21 4.29
N GLY A 210 4.56 30.91 3.30
CA GLY A 210 5.25 31.18 2.05
C GLY A 210 5.74 29.86 1.39
N ASP A 211 6.88 29.90 0.73
CA ASP A 211 7.47 28.70 0.11
C ASP A 211 8.14 27.75 1.12
N ALA A 212 8.28 28.17 2.38
CA ALA A 212 8.96 27.38 3.39
C ALA A 212 8.14 26.21 3.89
N LEU A 213 6.83 26.34 3.96
CA LEU A 213 5.93 25.29 4.42
C LEU A 213 4.71 25.20 3.50
N THR A 214 4.57 24.10 2.81
CA THR A 214 3.44 23.79 1.95
C THR A 214 2.66 22.60 2.48
N MET A 215 1.38 22.54 2.17
CA MET A 215 0.51 21.43 2.56
C MET A 215 -0.30 20.89 1.39
N ARG A 216 -0.64 19.63 1.50
CA ARG A 216 -1.69 18.99 0.72
C ARG A 216 -2.59 18.20 1.65
N LEU A 217 -3.88 18.39 1.52
CA LEU A 217 -4.91 17.63 2.22
C LEU A 217 -5.89 17.09 1.19
N TYR A 218 -6.16 15.80 1.19
CA TYR A 218 -7.26 15.26 0.41
C TYR A 218 -8.12 14.29 1.21
N GLY A 219 -9.36 14.13 0.76
CA GLY A 219 -10.28 13.12 1.28
C GLY A 219 -11.09 12.51 0.16
N ASN A 220 -11.49 11.26 0.35
CA ASN A 220 -12.27 10.49 -0.59
C ASN A 220 -13.35 9.67 0.12
N ILE A 221 -14.52 9.61 -0.48
CA ILE A 221 -15.59 8.68 -0.11
C ILE A 221 -16.04 8.00 -1.39
N ASN A 222 -15.96 6.67 -1.40
CA ASN A 222 -16.37 5.84 -2.53
C ASN A 222 -17.32 4.75 -2.07
N LYS A 223 -18.40 4.54 -2.81
CA LYS A 223 -19.32 3.43 -2.62
C LYS A 223 -19.67 2.82 -3.98
N THR A 224 -19.48 1.51 -4.09
CA THR A 224 -20.02 0.67 -5.16
C THR A 224 -20.99 -0.30 -4.54
N ASP A 225 -22.18 -0.40 -5.07
CA ASP A 225 -23.16 -1.38 -4.61
C ASP A 225 -22.74 -2.79 -5.06
N ALA A 226 -23.15 -3.82 -4.31
CA ALA A 226 -22.98 -5.20 -4.73
C ALA A 226 -23.85 -5.51 -5.95
N ASP A 227 -23.41 -6.40 -6.82
CA ASP A 227 -24.23 -6.90 -7.91
C ASP A 227 -25.47 -7.62 -7.35
N ALA A 228 -26.56 -7.65 -8.09
CA ALA A 228 -27.78 -8.35 -7.70
C ALA A 228 -27.51 -9.85 -7.52
N GLN A 229 -28.21 -10.47 -6.57
CA GLN A 229 -28.05 -11.88 -6.24
C GLN A 229 -28.27 -12.81 -7.45
N ASP A 230 -29.15 -12.40 -8.35
CA ASP A 230 -29.56 -13.15 -9.55
C ASP A 230 -28.91 -12.63 -10.85
N ILE A 231 -27.77 -11.92 -10.74
CA ILE A 231 -27.04 -11.40 -11.92
C ILE A 231 -26.57 -12.53 -12.83
N ASN A 232 -26.15 -13.65 -12.25
CA ASN A 232 -25.73 -14.82 -13.00
C ASN A 232 -26.89 -15.81 -13.13
N THR A 233 -26.90 -16.54 -14.23
CA THR A 233 -27.92 -17.55 -14.46
C THR A 233 -27.81 -18.68 -13.42
N ALA A 234 -28.93 -19.05 -12.83
CA ALA A 234 -28.98 -20.15 -11.89
C ALA A 234 -28.56 -21.47 -12.56
N GLN A 235 -27.71 -22.22 -11.88
CA GLN A 235 -27.34 -23.58 -12.23
C GLN A 235 -27.72 -24.49 -11.06
N ASN A 236 -28.50 -25.54 -11.34
CA ASN A 236 -28.94 -26.49 -10.33
C ASN A 236 -29.63 -25.84 -9.11
N GLY A 237 -30.39 -24.78 -9.33
CA GLY A 237 -31.11 -24.07 -8.28
C GLY A 237 -30.27 -23.08 -7.47
N SER A 238 -29.03 -22.84 -7.88
CA SER A 238 -28.13 -21.88 -7.22
C SER A 238 -27.63 -20.83 -8.18
N TYR A 239 -27.50 -19.60 -7.70
CA TYR A 239 -26.86 -18.48 -8.43
C TYR A 239 -25.39 -18.38 -8.03
N ALA A 240 -24.51 -18.22 -9.02
CA ALA A 240 -23.17 -17.79 -8.74
C ALA A 240 -23.18 -16.33 -8.29
N ALA A 241 -22.35 -15.99 -7.32
CA ALA A 241 -22.23 -14.62 -6.84
C ALA A 241 -21.77 -13.67 -7.95
N GLY A 242 -22.27 -12.45 -7.90
CA GLY A 242 -21.77 -11.32 -8.66
C GLY A 242 -20.55 -10.68 -7.97
N ARG A 243 -20.22 -9.46 -8.39
CA ARG A 243 -19.16 -8.68 -7.78
C ARG A 243 -19.59 -8.17 -6.41
N GLU A 244 -18.68 -8.22 -5.45
CA GLU A 244 -18.87 -7.53 -4.18
C GLU A 244 -18.90 -6.03 -4.38
N GLY A 245 -19.70 -5.36 -3.55
CA GLY A 245 -19.67 -3.92 -3.45
C GLY A 245 -18.46 -3.45 -2.62
N VAL A 246 -18.21 -2.15 -2.69
CA VAL A 246 -17.07 -1.51 -2.03
C VAL A 246 -17.53 -0.26 -1.27
N ARG A 247 -16.96 -0.02 -0.09
CA ARG A 247 -17.14 1.23 0.65
C ARG A 247 -15.80 1.68 1.19
N ASN A 248 -15.24 2.71 0.58
CA ASN A 248 -13.94 3.27 0.97
C ASN A 248 -14.10 4.69 1.51
N LYS A 249 -13.24 5.02 2.48
CA LYS A 249 -13.07 6.38 3.01
C LYS A 249 -11.59 6.60 3.25
N ASP A 250 -11.06 7.68 2.72
CA ASP A 250 -9.64 8.00 2.78
C ASP A 250 -9.44 9.45 3.17
N ILE A 251 -8.43 9.71 3.97
CA ILE A 251 -7.89 11.04 4.23
C ILE A 251 -6.37 10.97 4.26
N ASN A 252 -5.71 11.91 3.60
CA ASN A 252 -4.27 12.05 3.63
C ASN A 252 -3.89 13.51 3.81
N ALA A 253 -2.86 13.75 4.61
CA ALA A 253 -2.24 15.06 4.79
C ALA A 253 -0.74 14.92 4.61
N LEU A 254 -0.16 15.77 3.77
CA LEU A 254 1.27 15.91 3.55
C LEU A 254 1.67 17.35 3.85
N LEU A 255 2.60 17.52 4.79
CA LEU A 255 3.28 18.78 5.05
C LEU A 255 4.71 18.67 4.52
N SER A 256 5.12 19.61 3.69
CA SER A 256 6.47 19.69 3.15
C SER A 256 7.13 20.96 3.68
N TRP A 257 8.14 20.77 4.51
CA TRP A 257 8.89 21.86 5.15
C TRP A 257 10.26 21.99 4.53
N LYS A 258 10.48 23.09 3.86
CA LYS A 258 11.74 23.51 3.26
C LYS A 258 12.59 24.22 4.32
N LEU A 259 13.50 23.50 4.98
CA LEU A 259 14.43 24.07 5.97
C LEU A 259 15.41 25.05 5.32
N THR A 260 15.93 24.66 4.15
CA THR A 260 16.71 25.44 3.23
C THR A 260 16.30 25.07 1.81
N PRO A 261 16.72 25.76 0.76
CA PRO A 261 16.47 25.32 -0.62
C PRO A 261 16.93 23.89 -0.92
N GLN A 262 17.92 23.39 -0.19
CA GLN A 262 18.52 22.07 -0.37
C GLN A 262 18.05 21.03 0.65
N GLN A 263 17.26 21.41 1.67
CA GLN A 263 16.85 20.53 2.77
C GLN A 263 15.34 20.55 2.92
N ILE A 264 14.69 19.42 2.72
CA ILE A 264 13.23 19.30 2.83
C ILE A 264 12.90 18.18 3.81
N ILE A 265 11.95 18.44 4.70
CA ILE A 265 11.34 17.44 5.57
C ILE A 265 9.87 17.32 5.19
N ASP A 266 9.47 16.11 4.85
CA ASP A 266 8.07 15.75 4.58
C ASP A 266 7.50 15.03 5.80
N PHE A 267 6.28 15.43 6.22
CA PHE A 267 5.47 14.74 7.22
C PHE A 267 4.21 14.23 6.53
N ASP A 268 4.08 12.92 6.42
CA ASP A 268 2.93 12.26 5.82
C ASP A 268 2.05 11.58 6.87
N TYR A 269 0.74 11.74 6.70
CA TYR A 269 -0.27 11.02 7.46
C TYR A 269 -1.35 10.51 6.53
N SER A 270 -1.67 9.23 6.61
CA SER A 270 -2.80 8.64 5.91
C SER A 270 -3.68 7.83 6.84
N TYR A 271 -4.98 7.94 6.63
CA TYR A 271 -5.97 7.03 7.18
C TYR A 271 -6.90 6.58 6.06
N SER A 272 -7.05 5.28 5.93
CA SER A 272 -7.94 4.66 4.95
C SER A 272 -8.77 3.58 5.59
N ARG A 273 -10.03 3.53 5.20
CA ARG A 273 -10.95 2.45 5.55
C ARG A 273 -11.58 1.91 4.29
N GLN A 274 -11.48 0.63 4.12
CA GLN A 274 -12.06 -0.09 2.99
C GLN A 274 -13.00 -1.17 3.51
N GLY A 275 -14.17 -1.27 2.92
CA GLY A 275 -15.17 -2.29 3.23
C GLY A 275 -15.63 -3.02 1.99
N ASN A 276 -15.95 -4.30 2.13
CA ASN A 276 -16.60 -5.10 1.10
C ASN A 276 -18.05 -5.31 1.45
N ILE A 277 -18.92 -5.11 0.46
CA ILE A 277 -20.35 -5.36 0.56
C ILE A 277 -20.62 -6.71 -0.08
N TYR A 278 -21.16 -7.64 0.69
CA TYR A 278 -21.33 -9.03 0.32
C TYR A 278 -22.33 -9.21 -0.84
N ALA A 279 -21.92 -9.99 -1.84
CA ALA A 279 -22.73 -10.32 -3.02
C ALA A 279 -23.03 -11.82 -3.16
N GLY A 280 -22.70 -12.61 -2.15
CA GLY A 280 -22.77 -14.07 -2.19
C GLY A 280 -21.39 -14.71 -2.20
N ASP A 281 -21.34 -16.02 -2.26
CA ASP A 281 -20.11 -16.81 -2.26
C ASP A 281 -20.04 -17.65 -3.55
N THR A 282 -18.91 -17.53 -4.27
CA THR A 282 -18.69 -18.30 -5.50
C THR A 282 -18.14 -19.70 -5.25
N GLN A 283 -17.55 -19.93 -4.10
CA GLN A 283 -16.95 -21.24 -3.76
C GLN A 283 -17.99 -22.23 -3.27
N TYR A 284 -19.06 -21.71 -2.70
CA TYR A 284 -20.16 -22.50 -2.16
C TYR A 284 -21.46 -22.09 -2.81
N SER A 285 -22.28 -23.08 -3.14
CA SER A 285 -23.63 -22.81 -3.59
C SER A 285 -24.39 -21.99 -2.55
N ASN A 286 -24.92 -20.85 -2.96
CA ASN A 286 -25.73 -19.99 -2.07
C ASN A 286 -26.95 -20.69 -1.51
N SER A 287 -27.38 -21.83 -2.10
CA SER A 287 -28.47 -22.66 -1.61
C SER A 287 -28.05 -23.60 -0.47
N ASN A 288 -26.79 -23.93 -0.36
CA ASN A 288 -26.24 -24.81 0.68
C ASN A 288 -25.64 -24.07 1.86
N VAL A 289 -25.74 -22.77 1.85
CA VAL A 289 -24.98 -21.92 2.74
C VAL A 289 -25.84 -21.56 3.93
N SER A 290 -25.43 -22.04 5.05
CA SER A 290 -25.88 -21.69 6.37
C SER A 290 -27.16 -22.40 6.82
N PRO A 291 -27.10 -23.01 8.00
CA PRO A 291 -28.24 -23.64 8.64
C PRO A 291 -29.43 -22.70 8.83
N ASP A 292 -29.26 -21.39 8.92
CA ASP A 292 -30.26 -20.46 9.43
C ASP A 292 -30.53 -19.23 8.54
N GLY A 293 -30.25 -19.29 7.24
CA GLY A 293 -30.47 -18.15 6.34
C GLY A 293 -29.50 -16.98 6.59
N LEU A 294 -28.44 -17.18 7.34
CA LEU A 294 -27.44 -16.16 7.71
C LEU A 294 -26.86 -15.50 6.46
N VAL A 295 -26.50 -16.28 5.44
CA VAL A 295 -25.90 -15.75 4.19
C VAL A 295 -26.88 -14.86 3.45
N SER A 296 -28.15 -15.24 3.39
CA SER A 296 -29.17 -14.39 2.78
C SER A 296 -29.35 -13.08 3.54
N SER A 297 -29.22 -13.09 4.86
CA SER A 297 -29.30 -11.87 5.69
C SER A 297 -28.09 -10.96 5.54
N LEU A 298 -26.93 -11.49 5.12
CA LEU A 298 -25.70 -10.72 4.94
C LEU A 298 -25.62 -10.05 3.56
N TYR A 299 -26.45 -10.46 2.62
CA TYR A 299 -26.44 -9.90 1.28
C TYR A 299 -26.66 -8.38 1.30
N GLY A 300 -25.79 -7.63 0.63
CA GLY A 300 -25.81 -6.17 0.64
C GLY A 300 -25.25 -5.52 1.92
N HIS A 301 -24.82 -6.33 2.91
CA HIS A 301 -24.17 -5.86 4.11
C HIS A 301 -22.64 -5.95 4.02
N GLU A 302 -21.95 -5.19 4.85
CA GLU A 302 -20.50 -5.14 4.89
C GLU A 302 -19.95 -6.28 5.74
N THR A 303 -19.20 -7.19 5.12
CA THR A 303 -18.69 -8.42 5.77
C THR A 303 -17.19 -8.38 6.05
N ASN A 304 -16.47 -7.47 5.40
CA ASN A 304 -15.02 -7.33 5.52
C ASN A 304 -14.64 -5.86 5.53
N ARG A 305 -13.74 -5.48 6.45
CA ARG A 305 -13.22 -4.11 6.59
C ARG A 305 -11.71 -4.15 6.82
N MET A 306 -11.00 -3.32 6.08
CA MET A 306 -9.60 -3.04 6.37
C MET A 306 -9.45 -1.58 6.75
N TYR A 307 -8.67 -1.34 7.79
CA TYR A 307 -8.27 -0.01 8.25
C TYR A 307 -6.77 0.08 8.15
N ARG A 308 -6.28 1.12 7.49
CA ARG A 308 -4.85 1.40 7.39
C ARG A 308 -4.58 2.80 7.91
N GLN A 309 -3.60 2.92 8.79
CA GLN A 309 -3.04 4.19 9.23
C GLN A 309 -1.55 4.17 8.94
N SER A 310 -1.04 5.23 8.35
CA SER A 310 0.40 5.39 8.13
C SER A 310 0.87 6.77 8.54
N TYR A 311 2.08 6.83 9.04
CA TYR A 311 2.79 8.04 9.43
C TYR A 311 4.21 7.94 8.86
N GLY A 312 4.66 9.02 8.26
CA GLY A 312 5.99 9.09 7.69
C GLY A 312 6.66 10.41 8.00
N ILE A 313 7.95 10.37 8.24
CA ILE A 313 8.82 11.54 8.27
C ILE A 313 10.00 11.23 7.35
N THR A 314 10.19 12.06 6.33
CA THR A 314 11.26 11.87 5.34
C THR A 314 12.05 13.16 5.21
N HIS A 315 13.36 13.07 5.38
CA HIS A 315 14.29 14.14 5.09
C HIS A 315 14.97 13.86 3.75
N ASN A 316 14.94 14.84 2.86
CA ASN A 316 15.67 14.86 1.60
C ASN A 316 16.69 15.99 1.64
N GLY A 317 17.95 15.70 1.38
CA GLY A 317 19.04 16.67 1.43
C GLY A 317 19.88 16.65 0.16
N ILE A 318 20.25 17.83 -0.33
CA ILE A 318 21.25 18.05 -1.36
C ILE A 318 22.46 18.69 -0.69
N TRP A 319 23.62 18.10 -0.87
CA TRP A 319 24.88 18.46 -0.24
C TRP A 319 25.95 18.65 -1.30
N ASP A 320 27.05 19.32 -0.99
CA ASP A 320 28.19 19.47 -1.92
C ASP A 320 28.78 18.12 -2.38
N TRP A 321 28.62 17.07 -1.56
CA TRP A 321 29.13 15.73 -1.85
C TRP A 321 28.09 14.79 -2.51
N GLY A 322 26.83 15.19 -2.64
CA GLY A 322 25.78 14.35 -3.19
C GLY A 322 24.41 14.56 -2.55
N GLN A 323 23.59 13.53 -2.53
CA GLN A 323 22.21 13.57 -2.01
C GLN A 323 22.02 12.56 -0.87
N SER A 324 21.13 12.89 0.05
CA SER A 324 20.71 11.99 1.12
C SER A 324 19.19 11.91 1.21
N LYS A 325 18.70 10.74 1.58
CA LYS A 325 17.30 10.51 1.93
C LYS A 325 17.24 9.66 3.19
N PHE A 326 16.57 10.16 4.23
CA PHE A 326 16.33 9.44 5.47
C PHE A 326 14.86 9.42 5.76
N GLY A 327 14.33 8.27 6.18
CA GLY A 327 12.93 8.12 6.48
C GLY A 327 12.67 7.25 7.69
N VAL A 328 11.64 7.60 8.45
CA VAL A 328 11.05 6.76 9.50
C VAL A 328 9.56 6.68 9.26
N TYR A 329 9.02 5.47 9.31
CA TYR A 329 7.65 5.18 8.95
C TYR A 329 7.02 4.22 9.94
N TYR A 330 5.74 4.43 10.19
CA TYR A 330 4.90 3.53 10.95
C TYR A 330 3.62 3.26 10.17
N GLU A 331 3.27 2.01 10.03
CA GLU A 331 2.01 1.57 9.42
C GLU A 331 1.28 0.61 10.34
N LYS A 332 -0.02 0.81 10.47
CA LYS A 332 -0.91 -0.09 11.19
C LYS A 332 -2.07 -0.48 10.31
N THR A 333 -2.28 -1.77 10.15
CA THR A 333 -3.41 -2.34 9.43
C THR A 333 -4.23 -3.23 10.35
N ASN A 334 -5.53 -3.02 10.35
CA ASN A 334 -6.50 -3.92 10.97
C ASN A 334 -7.36 -4.53 9.86
N ASN A 335 -7.34 -5.86 9.74
CA ASN A 335 -8.21 -6.61 8.85
C ASN A 335 -9.31 -7.27 9.67
N THR A 336 -10.53 -6.78 9.57
CA THR A 336 -11.70 -7.22 10.33
C THR A 336 -12.65 -7.95 9.41
N ARG A 337 -12.97 -9.19 9.73
CA ARG A 337 -13.78 -10.11 8.91
C ARG A 337 -14.77 -10.87 9.75
N LEU A 338 -15.87 -11.30 9.14
CA LEU A 338 -16.78 -12.26 9.76
C LEU A 338 -16.07 -13.60 10.01
N GLU A 339 -16.45 -14.26 11.09
CA GLU A 339 -15.98 -15.62 11.38
C GLU A 339 -16.39 -16.59 10.30
N GLU A 340 -15.46 -17.44 9.88
CA GLU A 340 -15.60 -18.40 8.82
C GLU A 340 -15.21 -19.81 9.24
N GLY A 341 -15.75 -20.79 8.55
CA GLY A 341 -15.47 -22.20 8.80
C GLY A 341 -16.21 -22.75 10.01
N SER A 342 -16.33 -24.04 10.07
CA SER A 342 -16.97 -24.77 11.17
C SER A 342 -15.98 -25.13 12.28
N THR A 343 -14.70 -25.23 11.94
CA THR A 343 -13.63 -25.59 12.88
C THR A 343 -12.38 -24.77 12.56
N GLY A 344 -11.80 -24.14 13.55
CA GLY A 344 -10.53 -23.45 13.44
C GLY A 344 -10.57 -22.14 12.69
N LYS A 345 -11.74 -21.62 12.37
CA LYS A 345 -11.92 -20.31 11.71
C LYS A 345 -11.08 -20.14 10.43
N VAL A 346 -10.91 -21.21 9.69
CA VAL A 346 -10.25 -21.22 8.39
C VAL A 346 -11.21 -20.66 7.35
N GLU A 347 -10.69 -20.10 6.27
CA GLU A 347 -11.51 -19.61 5.17
C GLU A 347 -12.52 -20.68 4.72
N GLY A 348 -13.75 -20.29 4.66
CA GLY A 348 -14.87 -21.18 4.35
C GLY A 348 -16.18 -20.41 4.33
N MET A 349 -17.27 -21.12 4.59
CA MET A 349 -18.57 -20.50 4.75
C MET A 349 -18.59 -19.57 5.97
N ILE A 350 -19.24 -18.42 5.85
CA ILE A 350 -19.54 -17.57 6.99
C ILE A 350 -20.46 -18.35 7.93
N ASN A 351 -20.07 -18.53 9.17
CA ASN A 351 -20.79 -19.32 10.16
C ASN A 351 -21.31 -18.51 11.34
N SER A 352 -21.01 -17.21 11.37
CA SER A 352 -21.33 -16.34 12.50
C SER A 352 -21.49 -14.89 12.02
N ASP A 353 -22.22 -14.09 12.78
CA ASP A 353 -22.31 -12.64 12.65
C ASP A 353 -21.21 -11.88 13.44
N LYS A 354 -20.33 -12.62 14.09
CA LYS A 354 -19.19 -12.06 14.81
C LYS A 354 -18.03 -11.74 13.90
N TYR A 355 -17.22 -10.79 14.33
CA TYR A 355 -16.03 -10.33 13.61
C TYR A 355 -14.76 -10.69 14.37
N ASP A 356 -13.78 -11.18 13.63
CA ASP A 356 -12.41 -11.29 14.08
C ASP A 356 -11.54 -10.19 13.44
N THR A 357 -10.49 -9.78 14.15
CA THR A 357 -9.56 -8.74 13.66
C THR A 357 -8.13 -9.23 13.72
N SER A 358 -7.46 -9.27 12.60
CA SER A 358 -6.03 -9.40 12.47
C SER A 358 -5.40 -8.00 12.45
N ARG A 359 -4.31 -7.80 13.20
CA ARG A 359 -3.57 -6.55 13.29
C ARG A 359 -2.13 -6.74 12.88
N LEU A 360 -1.68 -5.92 11.96
CA LEU A 360 -0.27 -5.78 11.60
C LEU A 360 0.20 -4.37 11.95
N GLU A 361 1.34 -4.27 12.62
CA GLU A 361 2.04 -3.02 12.88
C GLU A 361 3.44 -3.15 12.28
N SER A 362 3.81 -2.19 11.42
CA SER A 362 5.10 -2.16 10.73
C SER A 362 5.84 -0.88 11.09
N TYR A 363 7.08 -1.04 11.52
CA TYR A 363 8.03 0.04 11.80
C TYR A 363 9.16 -0.05 10.80
N ARG A 364 9.52 1.06 10.18
CA ARG A 364 10.57 1.10 9.16
C ARG A 364 11.45 2.32 9.35
N SER A 365 12.76 2.12 9.20
CA SER A 365 13.75 3.18 9.06
C SER A 365 14.57 2.93 7.83
N THR A 366 14.79 3.96 7.02
CA THR A 366 15.59 3.89 5.80
C THR A 366 16.60 5.02 5.75
N GLY A 367 17.75 4.76 5.17
CA GLY A 367 18.73 5.78 4.85
C GLY A 367 19.39 5.46 3.53
N GLU A 368 19.55 6.46 2.68
CA GLU A 368 20.19 6.34 1.39
C GLU A 368 21.07 7.56 1.12
N LEU A 369 22.26 7.31 0.60
CA LEU A 369 23.21 8.31 0.14
C LEU A 369 23.50 8.06 -1.33
N ASN A 370 23.47 9.11 -2.15
CA ASN A 370 23.83 9.07 -3.56
C ASN A 370 25.02 10.02 -3.76
N ILE A 371 26.17 9.47 -4.13
CA ILE A 371 27.46 10.16 -4.17
C ILE A 371 27.95 10.14 -5.62
N PRO A 372 27.81 11.25 -6.36
CA PRO A 372 28.40 11.37 -7.69
C PRO A 372 29.92 11.51 -7.58
N PHE A 373 30.66 10.86 -8.45
CA PHE A 373 32.09 10.96 -8.55
C PHE A 373 32.58 10.59 -9.94
N PHE A 374 33.77 11.06 -10.29
CA PHE A 374 34.43 10.69 -11.54
C PHE A 374 35.61 9.76 -11.27
N TRP A 375 35.55 8.56 -11.88
CA TRP A 375 36.69 7.64 -11.95
C TRP A 375 36.63 6.92 -13.29
N LEU A 376 37.50 7.35 -14.23
CA LEU A 376 37.51 6.94 -15.64
C LEU A 376 36.27 7.39 -16.43
N VAL A 377 35.11 7.30 -15.87
CA VAL A 377 33.80 7.74 -16.37
C VAL A 377 32.99 8.34 -15.25
N GLU A 378 31.92 9.04 -15.58
CA GLU A 378 30.94 9.55 -14.60
C GLU A 378 30.23 8.38 -13.90
N GLN A 379 30.12 8.46 -12.57
CA GLN A 379 29.50 7.43 -11.75
C GLN A 379 28.69 8.05 -10.61
N THR A 380 27.68 7.35 -10.16
CA THR A 380 26.94 7.68 -8.94
C THR A 380 26.81 6.45 -8.07
N LEU A 381 27.54 6.47 -6.94
CA LEU A 381 27.46 5.43 -5.93
C LEU A 381 26.28 5.66 -5.03
N THR A 382 25.41 4.68 -4.92
CA THR A 382 24.29 4.62 -3.98
C THR A 382 24.63 3.66 -2.84
N VAL A 383 24.54 4.14 -1.62
CA VAL A 383 24.66 3.33 -0.40
C VAL A 383 23.38 3.45 0.38
N GLY A 384 22.74 2.35 0.68
CA GLY A 384 21.51 2.33 1.44
C GLY A 384 21.49 1.33 2.57
N ALA A 385 20.71 1.66 3.59
CA ALA A 385 20.41 0.78 4.70
C ALA A 385 18.95 0.89 5.10
N GLU A 386 18.36 -0.21 5.51
CA GLU A 386 17.01 -0.25 6.03
C GLU A 386 16.89 -1.18 7.23
N TRP A 387 15.99 -0.82 8.12
CA TRP A 387 15.51 -1.68 9.18
C TRP A 387 14.00 -1.71 9.15
N ASN A 388 13.44 -2.89 9.28
CA ASN A 388 12.00 -3.11 9.26
C ASN A 388 11.63 -4.10 10.36
N ARG A 389 10.57 -3.77 11.11
CA ARG A 389 9.99 -4.65 12.11
C ARG A 389 8.50 -4.75 11.87
N ASP A 390 8.02 -5.98 11.68
CA ASP A 390 6.61 -6.31 11.54
C ASP A 390 6.13 -7.06 12.78
N GLU A 391 5.00 -6.66 13.32
CA GLU A 391 4.32 -7.30 14.45
C GLU A 391 2.90 -7.70 14.04
N LEU A 392 2.68 -9.00 13.88
CA LEU A 392 1.37 -9.55 13.53
C LEU A 392 0.68 -10.11 14.77
N ASN A 393 -0.57 -9.72 14.97
CA ASN A 393 -1.48 -10.33 15.93
C ASN A 393 -2.73 -10.81 15.20
N ASP A 394 -2.84 -12.12 15.00
CA ASP A 394 -3.98 -12.75 14.32
C ASP A 394 -4.59 -13.86 15.19
N PRO A 395 -5.53 -13.51 16.08
CA PRO A 395 -6.14 -14.48 16.98
C PRO A 395 -6.99 -15.53 16.25
N ALA A 396 -7.47 -15.23 15.04
CA ALA A 396 -8.32 -16.14 14.29
C ALA A 396 -7.54 -17.25 13.59
N SER A 397 -6.46 -16.90 12.87
CA SER A 397 -5.64 -17.85 12.10
C SER A 397 -4.71 -18.68 12.97
N MET A 398 -4.30 -18.13 14.10
CA MET A 398 -3.33 -18.77 14.98
C MET A 398 -3.98 -19.68 16.04
N GLN A 399 -5.29 -19.77 16.06
CA GLN A 399 -6.00 -20.70 16.95
C GLN A 399 -5.85 -22.14 16.47
N SER A 400 -5.85 -23.08 17.42
CA SER A 400 -5.89 -24.50 17.07
C SER A 400 -7.18 -24.81 16.33
N THR A 401 -7.07 -25.53 15.23
CA THR A 401 -8.22 -26.09 14.52
C THR A 401 -8.94 -27.16 15.33
N ASN A 402 -8.30 -27.67 16.39
CA ASN A 402 -8.85 -28.71 17.24
C ASN A 402 -9.67 -28.10 18.36
N VAL A 403 -10.92 -28.45 18.42
CA VAL A 403 -11.76 -28.16 19.59
C VAL A 403 -11.26 -28.99 20.78
N SER A 404 -11.36 -28.44 21.99
CA SER A 404 -10.98 -29.17 23.19
C SER A 404 -11.67 -30.53 23.26
N GLY A 405 -10.88 -31.61 23.36
CA GLY A 405 -11.36 -32.97 23.34
C GLY A 405 -11.43 -33.65 21.97
N GLU A 406 -11.21 -32.92 20.87
CA GLU A 406 -11.14 -33.50 19.54
C GLU A 406 -9.70 -33.92 19.20
N VAL A 407 -9.54 -35.08 18.60
CA VAL A 407 -8.23 -35.60 18.16
C VAL A 407 -8.21 -35.59 16.65
N ILE A 408 -7.39 -34.72 16.04
CA ILE A 408 -7.21 -34.66 14.60
C ILE A 408 -5.80 -35.15 14.27
N ASN A 409 -5.69 -36.19 13.43
CA ASN A 409 -4.42 -36.80 13.06
C ASN A 409 -3.55 -37.23 14.27
N GLY A 410 -4.18 -37.69 15.34
CA GLY A 410 -3.49 -38.14 16.55
C GLY A 410 -3.00 -37.02 17.48
N VAL A 411 -3.30 -35.78 17.19
CA VAL A 411 -2.94 -34.63 18.03
C VAL A 411 -4.18 -34.18 18.83
N PRO A 412 -4.14 -34.28 20.16
CA PRO A 412 -5.24 -33.80 21.01
C PRO A 412 -5.39 -32.28 20.86
N GLY A 413 -6.62 -31.82 20.78
CA GLY A 413 -6.94 -30.41 20.84
C GLY A 413 -6.58 -29.87 22.22
N THR A 414 -5.75 -28.87 22.28
CA THR A 414 -5.45 -28.15 23.51
C THR A 414 -6.25 -26.86 23.53
N ALA A 415 -6.98 -26.64 24.63
CA ALA A 415 -7.64 -25.36 24.93
C ALA A 415 -6.63 -24.27 25.33
N SER A 416 -5.38 -24.38 24.94
CA SER A 416 -4.37 -23.38 25.28
C SER A 416 -4.65 -22.08 24.53
N GLU A 417 -4.65 -20.98 25.24
CA GLU A 417 -4.51 -19.65 24.67
C GLU A 417 -3.22 -19.59 23.88
N ARG A 418 -3.31 -19.82 22.57
CA ARG A 418 -2.15 -19.65 21.70
C ARG A 418 -1.85 -18.19 21.59
N ASN A 419 -0.62 -17.83 21.85
CA ASN A 419 -0.13 -16.50 21.58
C ASN A 419 -0.14 -16.28 20.06
N SER A 420 -1.12 -15.50 19.60
CA SER A 420 -1.28 -15.14 18.19
C SER A 420 -0.31 -14.03 17.73
N LYS A 421 0.62 -13.62 18.58
CA LYS A 421 1.58 -12.56 18.29
C LYS A 421 2.86 -13.13 17.72
N ASN A 422 3.23 -12.64 16.55
CA ASN A 422 4.50 -12.90 15.89
C ASN A 422 5.18 -11.60 15.54
N SER A 423 6.51 -11.58 15.59
CA SER A 423 7.29 -10.45 15.12
C SER A 423 8.46 -10.92 14.26
N ALA A 424 8.82 -10.09 13.29
CA ALA A 424 9.95 -10.31 12.42
C ALA A 424 10.72 -9.01 12.26
N ASP A 425 12.06 -9.10 12.35
CA ASP A 425 12.98 -8.00 12.10
C ASP A 425 13.79 -8.31 10.84
N LEU A 426 13.86 -7.35 9.94
CA LEU A 426 14.71 -7.38 8.75
C LEU A 426 15.65 -6.18 8.77
N THR A 427 16.94 -6.42 8.58
CA THR A 427 17.93 -5.37 8.34
C THR A 427 18.56 -5.62 6.99
N GLY A 428 18.57 -4.61 6.12
CA GLY A 428 19.17 -4.66 4.79
C GLY A 428 20.22 -3.57 4.63
N ILE A 429 21.31 -3.91 3.92
CA ILE A 429 22.30 -2.95 3.45
C ILE A 429 22.50 -3.21 1.97
N TYR A 430 22.51 -2.17 1.15
CA TYR A 430 22.74 -2.30 -0.28
C TYR A 430 23.70 -1.26 -0.81
N LEU A 431 24.35 -1.63 -1.89
CA LEU A 431 25.30 -0.82 -2.65
C LEU A 431 24.96 -0.98 -4.12
N GLU A 432 24.85 0.14 -4.83
CA GLU A 432 24.65 0.18 -6.27
C GLU A 432 25.57 1.24 -6.86
N ASP A 433 26.09 1.01 -8.06
CA ASP A 433 26.87 2.01 -8.78
C ASP A 433 26.28 2.21 -10.18
N ASN A 434 25.85 3.42 -10.49
CA ASN A 434 25.42 3.78 -11.83
C ASN A 434 26.62 4.31 -12.61
N ILE A 435 27.19 3.49 -13.47
CA ILE A 435 28.37 3.76 -14.29
C ILE A 435 27.93 4.09 -15.70
N GLU A 436 28.16 5.33 -16.15
CA GLU A 436 27.96 5.70 -17.57
C GLU A 436 29.15 5.19 -18.39
N ALA A 437 29.12 3.91 -18.74
CA ALA A 437 30.20 3.27 -19.50
C ALA A 437 30.40 3.89 -20.89
N ARG A 438 29.33 4.46 -21.47
CA ARG A 438 29.29 5.17 -22.73
C ARG A 438 28.02 6.04 -22.76
N GLN A 439 28.04 7.14 -23.48
CA GLN A 439 26.85 7.97 -23.66
C GLN A 439 25.59 7.13 -24.00
N GLY A 440 24.62 7.16 -23.13
CA GLY A 440 23.38 6.39 -23.24
C GLY A 440 23.49 4.90 -22.91
N THR A 441 24.62 4.45 -22.33
CA THR A 441 24.81 3.07 -21.87
C THR A 441 25.27 3.06 -20.42
N ASN A 442 24.39 2.63 -19.54
CA ASN A 442 24.68 2.52 -18.10
C ASN A 442 24.88 1.07 -17.69
N LEU A 443 25.86 0.83 -16.85
CA LEU A 443 26.05 -0.41 -16.10
C LEU A 443 25.69 -0.13 -14.63
N ILE A 444 24.82 -0.96 -14.06
CA ILE A 444 24.35 -0.78 -12.69
C ILE A 444 24.60 -2.06 -11.90
N PRO A 445 25.87 -2.32 -11.49
CA PRO A 445 26.13 -3.39 -10.54
C PRO A 445 25.51 -3.05 -9.20
N GLY A 446 24.91 -4.04 -8.55
CA GLY A 446 24.32 -3.91 -7.24
C GLY A 446 24.66 -5.11 -6.37
N LEU A 447 24.78 -4.86 -5.08
CA LEU A 447 24.97 -5.90 -4.06
C LEU A 447 24.10 -5.54 -2.85
N ARG A 448 23.43 -6.53 -2.33
CA ARG A 448 22.60 -6.40 -1.15
C ARG A 448 22.88 -7.52 -0.15
N PHE A 449 22.91 -7.15 1.12
CA PHE A 449 22.92 -8.08 2.25
C PHE A 449 21.67 -7.85 3.10
N ASP A 450 20.93 -8.92 3.35
CA ASP A 450 19.77 -8.93 4.24
C ASP A 450 20.01 -9.88 5.41
N TYR A 451 19.61 -9.46 6.60
CA TYR A 451 19.53 -10.28 7.79
C TYR A 451 18.10 -10.27 8.33
N HIS A 452 17.50 -11.45 8.41
CA HIS A 452 16.17 -11.64 8.97
C HIS A 452 16.27 -12.51 10.24
N ASN A 453 15.68 -12.03 11.35
CA ASN A 453 15.81 -12.70 12.65
C ASN A 453 15.25 -14.13 12.67
N GLN A 454 14.34 -14.50 11.74
CA GLN A 454 13.75 -15.83 11.64
C GLN A 454 14.43 -16.72 10.59
N PHE A 455 14.95 -16.12 9.51
CA PHE A 455 15.44 -16.86 8.33
C PHE A 455 16.96 -16.74 8.12
N GLY A 456 17.64 -15.93 8.93
CA GLY A 456 19.09 -15.71 8.82
C GLY A 456 19.46 -14.71 7.71
N SER A 457 20.65 -14.85 7.18
CA SER A 457 21.24 -13.91 6.23
C SER A 457 21.14 -14.38 4.79
N ASN A 458 21.04 -13.44 3.86
CA ASN A 458 21.03 -13.65 2.42
C ASN A 458 21.80 -12.55 1.69
N TRP A 459 22.41 -12.92 0.56
CA TRP A 459 23.05 -11.99 -0.37
C TRP A 459 22.34 -12.01 -1.72
N SER A 460 22.16 -10.89 -2.31
CA SER A 460 21.59 -10.75 -3.66
C SER A 460 22.31 -9.69 -4.49
#